data_fc523b41e2a419b469c217854d3f1508
#
_entry.id   fc523b41e2a419b469c217854d3f1508
#
_cell.length_a   1.000
_cell.length_b   1.000
_cell.length_c   1.000
_cell.angle_alpha   90.00
_cell.angle_beta   90.00
_cell.angle_gamma   90.00
#
_symmetry.space_group_name_H-M   'P 1'
#
loop_
_entity.id
_entity.type
_entity.pdbx_description
1 polymer ?
#
loop_
_entity_poly.entity_id
_entity_poly.type
_entity_poly.pdbx_seq_one_letter_code
_entity_poly.pdbx_strand_id
1 'polypeptide(L)'
;MPTIFRSLSTTQLIKSLRTSSGAGMMECKQALLECGNNLDEALDWLRKYGSAKATQKTAGRENSEGQVSVLMKSDYKSCTTMTVKSETDFASRSDLFTKFVEDVTNRVNTNTSSTTQKTFTEAELLAMTDVKTCLDEAMVSIRENLQLSSATQTTVQQDSNFLNYYIHNKAPSSDWVGQIAAIVEIASSSPSPSPPSPDQLEIGRKLAMHVAAAKPSYATIEQIPTSTIEKEKEIMLEQMKDTNKPPEVMEKIVNGKLRKFYEENVLEEQGHMVEAENPKIKSFLKSQGLSLVNFVLHSIK
;
A
#
# COMPACT_ATOMS: atom_id res chain seq x y z
N MET A 1 37.94 32.91 34.43
CA MET A 1 37.30 31.73 35.11
C MET A 1 37.20 30.63 34.08
N PRO A 2 37.86 29.47 34.28
CA PRO A 2 37.73 28.38 33.31
C PRO A 2 36.36 27.71 33.48
N THR A 3 35.61 27.64 32.41
CA THR A 3 34.36 26.92 32.35
C THR A 3 34.65 25.43 32.42
N ILE A 4 34.29 24.80 33.55
CA ILE A 4 34.42 23.35 33.77
C ILE A 4 33.39 22.68 32.85
N PHE A 5 33.84 22.21 31.71
CA PHE A 5 33.06 21.24 30.93
C PHE A 5 32.96 19.96 31.74
N ARG A 6 31.79 19.73 32.36
CA ARG A 6 31.47 18.50 33.03
C ARG A 6 31.38 17.42 31.96
N SER A 7 32.38 16.57 31.81
CA SER A 7 32.30 15.43 30.92
C SER A 7 31.14 14.54 31.38
N LEU A 8 30.21 14.27 30.47
CA LEU A 8 29.10 13.36 30.74
C LEU A 8 29.65 11.96 31.10
N SER A 9 29.09 11.31 32.10
CA SER A 9 29.48 9.93 32.42
C SER A 9 29.09 9.00 31.27
N THR A 10 29.83 7.90 31.08
CA THR A 10 29.53 6.90 30.04
C THR A 10 28.05 6.45 30.07
N THR A 11 27.46 6.34 31.26
CA THR A 11 26.04 6.00 31.45
C THR A 11 25.10 7.07 30.89
N GLN A 12 25.47 8.35 31.09
CA GLN A 12 24.70 9.46 30.54
C GLN A 12 24.81 9.56 28.99
N LEU A 13 26.01 9.29 28.46
CA LEU A 13 26.24 9.20 27.02
C LEU A 13 25.44 8.06 26.39
N ILE A 14 25.42 6.87 27.00
CA ILE A 14 24.62 5.74 26.55
C ILE A 14 23.12 6.09 26.56
N LYS A 15 22.63 6.76 27.60
CA LYS A 15 21.22 7.18 27.70
C LYS A 15 20.88 8.21 26.62
N SER A 16 21.75 9.19 26.38
CA SER A 16 21.57 10.21 25.34
C SER A 16 21.56 9.57 23.96
N LEU A 17 22.55 8.75 23.64
CA LEU A 17 22.64 8.04 22.36
C LEU A 17 21.46 7.12 22.10
N ARG A 18 20.97 6.43 23.14
CA ARG A 18 19.78 5.59 23.06
C ARG A 18 18.51 6.40 22.79
N THR A 19 18.38 7.57 23.40
CA THR A 19 17.22 8.46 23.17
C THR A 19 17.20 9.01 21.74
N SER A 20 18.37 9.34 21.19
CA SER A 20 18.48 9.90 19.83
C SER A 20 18.46 8.85 18.72
N SER A 21 18.96 7.62 18.97
CA SER A 21 19.06 6.57 17.95
C SER A 21 17.99 5.49 18.04
N GLY A 22 17.31 5.33 19.19
CA GLY A 22 16.44 4.19 19.46
C GLY A 22 17.16 2.85 19.62
N ALA A 23 18.48 2.79 19.43
CA ALA A 23 19.29 1.58 19.47
C ALA A 23 19.36 0.93 20.85
N GLY A 24 19.76 -0.34 20.93
CA GLY A 24 19.91 -1.09 22.16
C GLY A 24 21.02 -0.55 23.06
N MET A 25 20.85 -0.71 24.39
CA MET A 25 21.85 -0.26 25.37
C MET A 25 23.24 -0.82 25.09
N MET A 26 23.35 -2.10 24.71
CA MET A 26 24.64 -2.73 24.42
C MET A 26 25.24 -2.22 23.11
N GLU A 27 24.42 -1.95 22.11
CA GLU A 27 24.84 -1.37 20.83
C GLU A 27 25.31 0.07 21.01
N CYS A 28 24.58 0.89 21.78
CA CYS A 28 25.00 2.24 22.13
C CYS A 28 26.31 2.25 22.91
N LYS A 29 26.50 1.29 23.86
CA LYS A 29 27.75 1.14 24.58
C LYS A 29 28.90 0.79 23.66
N GLN A 30 28.69 -0.13 22.71
CA GLN A 30 29.71 -0.53 21.75
C GLN A 30 30.07 0.62 20.82
N ALA A 31 29.08 1.32 20.26
CA ALA A 31 29.31 2.48 19.40
C ALA A 31 30.13 3.57 20.10
N LEU A 32 29.81 3.88 21.36
CA LEU A 32 30.57 4.86 22.13
C LEU A 32 32.01 4.41 22.42
N LEU A 33 32.24 3.12 22.67
CA LEU A 33 33.58 2.60 22.83
C LEU A 33 34.42 2.70 21.56
N GLU A 34 33.84 2.35 20.39
CA GLU A 34 34.52 2.42 19.10
C GLU A 34 34.79 3.86 18.66
N CYS A 35 33.94 4.82 19.07
CA CYS A 35 34.04 6.23 18.69
C CYS A 35 34.59 7.11 19.83
N GLY A 36 35.31 6.55 20.81
CA GLY A 36 35.96 7.33 21.88
C GLY A 36 35.01 8.20 22.70
N ASN A 37 33.75 7.79 22.90
CA ASN A 37 32.67 8.54 23.56
C ASN A 37 32.18 9.79 22.81
N ASN A 38 32.45 9.92 21.53
CA ASN A 38 31.89 10.97 20.68
C ASN A 38 30.46 10.54 20.25
N LEU A 39 29.45 11.33 20.64
CA LEU A 39 28.04 11.04 20.39
C LEU A 39 27.68 11.07 18.90
N ASP A 40 28.21 12.04 18.15
CA ASP A 40 27.90 12.21 16.72
C ASP A 40 28.52 11.07 15.89
N GLU A 41 29.80 10.76 16.15
CA GLU A 41 30.47 9.62 15.51
C GLU A 41 29.82 8.26 15.89
N ALA A 42 29.38 8.11 17.16
CA ALA A 42 28.69 6.93 17.61
C ALA A 42 27.30 6.77 16.97
N LEU A 43 26.60 7.89 16.67
CA LEU A 43 25.36 7.87 15.94
C LEU A 43 25.58 7.41 14.49
N ASP A 44 26.61 7.94 13.83
CA ASP A 44 26.98 7.52 12.48
C ASP A 44 27.47 6.07 12.42
N TRP A 45 28.19 5.63 13.45
CA TRP A 45 28.59 4.24 13.59
C TRP A 45 27.38 3.31 13.72
N LEU A 46 26.39 3.69 14.54
CA LEU A 46 25.13 2.94 14.67
C LEU A 46 24.36 2.86 13.35
N ARG A 47 24.34 3.93 12.57
CA ARG A 47 23.72 3.92 11.23
C ARG A 47 24.42 2.96 10.29
N LYS A 48 25.75 2.95 10.26
CA LYS A 48 26.55 2.09 9.35
C LYS A 48 26.56 0.61 9.76
N TYR A 49 26.74 0.32 11.04
CA TYR A 49 26.93 -1.04 11.54
C TYR A 49 25.67 -1.64 12.15
N GLY A 50 24.74 -0.82 12.61
CA GLY A 50 23.46 -1.27 13.16
C GLY A 50 22.58 -1.90 12.07
N SER A 51 22.51 -1.28 10.88
CA SER A 51 21.76 -1.80 9.74
C SER A 51 22.38 -3.11 9.21
N ALA A 52 23.70 -3.18 9.06
CA ALA A 52 24.39 -4.38 8.60
C ALA A 52 24.17 -5.58 9.56
N LYS A 53 24.16 -5.34 10.87
CA LYS A 53 23.93 -6.37 11.88
C LYS A 53 22.45 -6.78 11.99
N ALA A 54 21.54 -5.84 11.78
CA ALA A 54 20.11 -6.12 11.67
C ALA A 54 19.83 -7.01 10.46
N THR A 55 20.34 -6.65 9.30
CA THR A 55 20.21 -7.43 8.05
C THR A 55 20.78 -8.85 8.18
N GLN A 56 21.93 -9.04 8.86
CA GLN A 56 22.50 -10.38 9.08
C GLN A 56 21.67 -11.24 10.05
N LYS A 57 21.07 -10.64 11.09
CA LYS A 57 20.23 -11.37 12.06
C LYS A 57 18.87 -11.76 11.53
N THR A 58 18.37 -11.06 10.54
CA THR A 58 17.03 -11.22 9.98
C THR A 58 17.02 -11.94 8.63
N ALA A 59 18.20 -12.20 8.06
CA ALA A 59 18.34 -12.96 6.81
C ALA A 59 17.67 -14.34 6.96
N GLY A 60 16.60 -14.57 6.18
CA GLY A 60 15.85 -15.83 6.16
C GLY A 60 14.56 -15.83 7.00
N ARG A 61 14.16 -14.72 7.61
CA ARG A 61 12.84 -14.59 8.24
C ARG A 61 11.83 -14.04 7.24
N GLU A 62 10.63 -14.64 7.23
CA GLU A 62 9.54 -14.19 6.37
C GLU A 62 8.85 -12.96 6.96
N ASN A 63 8.66 -11.94 6.14
CA ASN A 63 7.90 -10.75 6.49
C ASN A 63 6.44 -10.95 6.05
N SER A 64 5.60 -11.42 6.97
CA SER A 64 4.18 -11.74 6.71
C SER A 64 3.21 -10.68 7.21
N GLU A 65 3.65 -9.78 8.07
CA GLU A 65 2.86 -8.70 8.64
C GLU A 65 3.28 -7.34 8.05
N GLY A 66 2.56 -6.26 8.38
CA GLY A 66 2.92 -4.94 7.87
C GLY A 66 1.76 -3.97 7.80
N GLN A 67 1.97 -2.88 7.08
CA GLN A 67 0.98 -1.84 6.83
C GLN A 67 1.05 -1.33 5.38
N VAL A 68 -0.07 -0.78 4.93
CA VAL A 68 -0.22 -0.08 3.65
C VAL A 68 -0.61 1.36 3.94
N SER A 69 -0.07 2.30 3.16
CA SER A 69 -0.42 3.72 3.23
C SER A 69 -1.00 4.23 1.92
N VAL A 70 -1.80 5.31 2.00
CA VAL A 70 -2.30 6.07 0.84
C VAL A 70 -2.14 7.55 1.11
N LEU A 71 -1.18 8.17 0.48
CA LEU A 71 -0.99 9.62 0.51
C LEU A 71 -1.71 10.24 -0.70
N MET A 72 -2.91 10.76 -0.48
CA MET A 72 -3.75 11.41 -1.49
C MET A 72 -3.44 12.90 -1.54
N LYS A 73 -3.29 13.47 -2.74
CA LYS A 73 -3.22 14.93 -2.90
C LYS A 73 -4.60 15.57 -2.72
N SER A 74 -4.61 16.82 -2.25
CA SER A 74 -5.83 17.57 -1.93
C SER A 74 -6.76 17.83 -3.13
N ASP A 75 -6.23 17.75 -4.35
CA ASP A 75 -6.99 17.87 -5.60
C ASP A 75 -7.61 16.54 -6.07
N TYR A 76 -7.32 15.44 -5.38
CA TYR A 76 -7.76 14.08 -5.74
C TYR A 76 -7.31 13.62 -7.14
N LYS A 77 -6.26 14.21 -7.69
CA LYS A 77 -5.73 13.88 -9.03
C LYS A 77 -4.58 12.90 -9.00
N SER A 78 -3.90 12.79 -7.87
CA SER A 78 -2.83 11.81 -7.70
C SER A 78 -2.70 11.31 -6.27
N CYS A 79 -2.21 10.09 -6.11
CA CYS A 79 -1.88 9.50 -4.82
C CYS A 79 -0.62 8.64 -4.91
N THR A 80 0.04 8.47 -3.78
CA THR A 80 1.14 7.52 -3.60
C THR A 80 0.73 6.49 -2.57
N THR A 81 0.82 5.22 -2.93
CA THR A 81 0.62 4.10 -2.01
C THR A 81 1.94 3.42 -1.73
N MET A 82 2.10 2.90 -0.51
CA MET A 82 3.28 2.17 -0.10
C MET A 82 2.88 0.94 0.70
N THR A 83 3.52 -0.20 0.43
CA THR A 83 3.38 -1.44 1.18
C THR A 83 4.68 -1.73 1.89
N VAL A 84 4.64 -1.73 3.22
CA VAL A 84 5.78 -2.04 4.09
C VAL A 84 5.47 -3.27 4.91
N LYS A 85 6.41 -4.22 4.91
CA LYS A 85 6.28 -5.47 5.65
C LYS A 85 7.23 -5.53 6.83
N SER A 86 6.85 -6.29 7.87
CA SER A 86 7.61 -6.59 9.08
C SER A 86 7.50 -8.08 9.43
N GLU A 87 8.34 -8.54 10.35
CA GLU A 87 8.34 -9.93 10.80
C GLU A 87 7.12 -10.24 11.68
N THR A 88 6.75 -9.32 12.59
CA THR A 88 5.71 -9.56 13.61
C THR A 88 4.57 -8.53 13.53
N ASP A 89 3.40 -8.95 14.02
CA ASP A 89 2.25 -8.07 14.19
C ASP A 89 2.45 -7.05 15.33
N PHE A 90 3.29 -7.36 16.32
CA PHE A 90 3.66 -6.42 17.39
C PHE A 90 4.38 -5.19 16.83
N ALA A 91 5.36 -5.41 15.94
CA ALA A 91 6.06 -4.32 15.29
C ALA A 91 5.12 -3.55 14.37
N SER A 92 4.38 -4.25 13.50
CA SER A 92 3.48 -3.61 12.54
C SER A 92 2.37 -2.76 13.17
N ARG A 93 1.98 -3.02 14.43
CA ARG A 93 0.96 -2.25 15.15
C ARG A 93 1.54 -1.11 16.00
N SER A 94 2.87 -0.98 16.06
CA SER A 94 3.49 0.07 16.87
C SER A 94 3.39 1.44 16.19
N ASP A 95 3.26 2.51 16.99
CA ASP A 95 3.27 3.89 16.49
C ASP A 95 4.58 4.23 15.77
N LEU A 96 5.69 3.60 16.20
CA LEU A 96 7.00 3.78 15.57
C LEU A 96 7.00 3.23 14.14
N PHE A 97 6.37 2.07 13.91
CA PHE A 97 6.23 1.49 12.58
C PHE A 97 5.28 2.33 11.71
N THR A 98 4.14 2.77 12.26
CA THR A 98 3.20 3.62 11.53
C THR A 98 3.87 4.92 11.08
N LYS A 99 4.63 5.57 11.97
CA LYS A 99 5.40 6.77 11.62
C LYS A 99 6.44 6.50 10.54
N PHE A 100 7.14 5.38 10.61
CA PHE A 100 8.08 4.97 9.56
C PHE A 100 7.38 4.82 8.20
N VAL A 101 6.19 4.16 8.17
CA VAL A 101 5.39 4.01 6.93
C VAL A 101 4.98 5.37 6.37
N GLU A 102 4.60 6.32 7.22
CA GLU A 102 4.29 7.69 6.82
C GLU A 102 5.52 8.40 6.24
N ASP A 103 6.64 8.35 6.95
CA ASP A 103 7.89 9.04 6.55
C ASP A 103 8.42 8.50 5.22
N VAL A 104 8.43 7.17 5.04
CA VAL A 104 8.90 6.57 3.77
C VAL A 104 7.96 6.87 2.61
N THR A 105 6.64 6.89 2.84
CA THR A 105 5.65 7.24 1.81
C THR A 105 5.81 8.69 1.35
N ASN A 106 6.01 9.61 2.28
CA ASN A 106 6.27 11.01 1.98
C ASN A 106 7.55 11.17 1.12
N ARG A 107 8.63 10.45 1.44
CA ARG A 107 9.88 10.50 0.68
C ARG A 107 9.69 9.95 -0.74
N VAL A 108 8.98 8.84 -0.90
CA VAL A 108 8.65 8.30 -2.23
C VAL A 108 7.82 9.30 -3.03
N ASN A 109 6.82 9.93 -2.41
CA ASN A 109 5.98 10.94 -3.07
C ASN A 109 6.78 12.17 -3.54
N THR A 110 7.78 12.62 -2.79
CA THR A 110 8.62 13.76 -3.17
C THR A 110 9.63 13.44 -4.26
N ASN A 111 10.15 12.22 -4.30
CA ASN A 111 11.15 11.79 -5.28
C ASN A 111 10.56 11.47 -6.66
N THR A 112 9.26 11.45 -6.77
CA THR A 112 8.60 11.00 -8.00
C THR A 112 7.56 12.02 -8.46
N SER A 113 7.67 12.43 -9.73
CA SER A 113 6.63 13.17 -10.45
C SER A 113 6.29 12.38 -11.71
N SER A 114 5.35 11.43 -11.60
CA SER A 114 4.86 10.68 -12.76
C SER A 114 3.54 11.25 -13.23
N THR A 115 3.39 11.38 -14.54
CA THR A 115 2.13 11.75 -15.20
C THR A 115 1.23 10.55 -15.47
N THR A 116 1.70 9.34 -15.16
CA THR A 116 0.99 8.07 -15.37
C THR A 116 1.17 7.16 -14.16
N GLN A 117 0.38 6.09 -14.07
CA GLN A 117 0.56 5.08 -13.06
C GLN A 117 1.95 4.45 -13.16
N LYS A 118 2.71 4.46 -12.05
CA LYS A 118 4.02 3.82 -11.94
C LYS A 118 4.10 3.01 -10.66
N THR A 119 4.46 1.74 -10.79
CA THR A 119 4.77 0.86 -9.66
C THR A 119 6.29 0.74 -9.53
N PHE A 120 6.79 0.93 -8.31
CA PHE A 120 8.19 0.82 -7.94
C PHE A 120 8.43 -0.51 -7.27
N THR A 121 9.44 -1.21 -7.73
CA THR A 121 9.95 -2.43 -7.09
C THR A 121 10.78 -2.08 -5.85
N GLU A 122 11.00 -3.05 -4.97
CA GLU A 122 11.91 -2.90 -3.82
C GLU A 122 13.29 -2.37 -4.22
N ALA A 123 13.87 -2.89 -5.32
CA ALA A 123 15.17 -2.47 -5.81
C ALA A 123 15.20 -0.98 -6.22
N GLU A 124 14.14 -0.49 -6.89
CA GLU A 124 14.01 0.92 -7.25
C GLU A 124 13.84 1.82 -6.02
N LEU A 125 13.08 1.36 -5.01
CA LEU A 125 12.91 2.08 -3.75
C LEU A 125 14.23 2.17 -2.97
N LEU A 126 14.99 1.10 -2.89
CA LEU A 126 16.30 1.06 -2.22
C LEU A 126 17.39 1.85 -2.96
N ALA A 127 17.20 2.12 -4.25
CA ALA A 127 18.08 3.00 -5.02
C ALA A 127 17.90 4.48 -4.66
N MET A 128 16.77 4.87 -4.03
CA MET A 128 16.53 6.22 -3.52
C MET A 128 17.24 6.38 -2.18
N THR A 129 18.29 7.21 -2.13
CA THR A 129 19.19 7.33 -0.96
C THR A 129 18.44 7.71 0.33
N ASP A 130 17.51 8.64 0.25
CA ASP A 130 16.71 9.11 1.39
C ASP A 130 15.69 8.08 1.89
N VAL A 131 15.10 7.29 0.97
CA VAL A 131 14.21 6.16 1.28
C VAL A 131 15.01 5.07 1.97
N LYS A 132 16.19 4.72 1.43
CA LYS A 132 17.07 3.73 2.05
C LYS A 132 17.54 4.15 3.44
N THR A 133 17.93 5.42 3.61
CA THR A 133 18.34 5.96 4.91
C THR A 133 17.20 5.83 5.93
N CYS A 134 15.97 6.16 5.53
CA CYS A 134 14.78 6.03 6.38
C CYS A 134 14.55 4.58 6.82
N LEU A 135 14.70 3.61 5.91
CA LEU A 135 14.60 2.19 6.22
C LEU A 135 15.68 1.76 7.22
N ASP A 136 16.93 2.13 6.97
CA ASP A 136 18.07 1.76 7.83
C ASP A 136 17.88 2.30 9.27
N GLU A 137 17.41 3.54 9.43
CA GLU A 137 17.09 4.14 10.74
C GLU A 137 15.93 3.42 11.44
N ALA A 138 14.88 3.06 10.68
CA ALA A 138 13.74 2.31 11.19
C ALA A 138 14.14 0.90 11.66
N MET A 139 14.96 0.18 10.90
CA MET A 139 15.46 -1.15 11.28
C MET A 139 16.28 -1.13 12.57
N VAL A 140 17.08 -0.09 12.80
CA VAL A 140 17.82 0.10 14.06
C VAL A 140 16.87 0.33 15.24
N SER A 141 15.82 1.11 15.04
CA SER A 141 14.88 1.52 16.08
C SER A 141 13.87 0.41 16.41
N ILE A 142 13.28 -0.22 15.40
CA ILE A 142 12.24 -1.26 15.53
C ILE A 142 12.86 -2.63 15.84
N ARG A 143 14.08 -2.89 15.32
CA ARG A 143 14.87 -4.12 15.53
C ARG A 143 14.27 -5.38 14.89
N GLU A 144 13.49 -5.18 13.85
CA GLU A 144 12.99 -6.25 13.01
C GLU A 144 13.44 -6.04 11.56
N ASN A 145 13.35 -7.10 10.77
CA ASN A 145 13.50 -6.98 9.33
C ASN A 145 12.30 -6.23 8.77
N LEU A 146 12.57 -5.12 8.09
CA LEU A 146 11.55 -4.32 7.43
C LEU A 146 11.78 -4.39 5.93
N GLN A 147 10.71 -4.58 5.17
CA GLN A 147 10.79 -4.69 3.72
C GLN A 147 9.87 -3.66 3.07
N LEU A 148 10.43 -2.90 2.12
CA LEU A 148 9.68 -2.01 1.24
C LEU A 148 9.17 -2.84 0.06
N SER A 149 7.99 -3.45 0.22
CA SER A 149 7.50 -4.44 -0.75
C SER A 149 7.19 -3.82 -2.12
N SER A 150 6.46 -2.73 -2.15
CA SER A 150 6.12 -1.98 -3.36
C SER A 150 5.61 -0.59 -3.04
N ALA A 151 5.75 0.33 -3.99
CA ALA A 151 5.03 1.60 -3.97
C ALA A 151 4.36 1.81 -5.33
N THR A 152 3.18 2.41 -5.35
CA THR A 152 2.50 2.77 -6.59
C THR A 152 2.12 4.24 -6.55
N GLN A 153 2.54 4.98 -7.56
CA GLN A 153 2.07 6.34 -7.80
C GLN A 153 1.02 6.30 -8.89
N THR A 154 -0.18 6.78 -8.58
CA THR A 154 -1.30 6.84 -9.50
C THR A 154 -1.65 8.30 -9.76
N THR A 155 -1.77 8.67 -11.03
CA THR A 155 -2.20 10.01 -11.47
C THR A 155 -3.30 9.83 -12.49
N VAL A 156 -4.41 10.57 -12.37
CA VAL A 156 -5.48 10.55 -13.37
C VAL A 156 -4.98 11.06 -14.72
N GLN A 157 -5.45 10.45 -15.79
CA GLN A 157 -5.04 10.84 -17.16
C GLN A 157 -5.93 11.94 -17.77
N GLN A 158 -7.13 12.12 -17.23
CA GLN A 158 -8.11 13.10 -17.71
C GLN A 158 -8.52 14.03 -16.57
N ASP A 159 -8.68 15.31 -16.87
CA ASP A 159 -9.08 16.31 -15.89
C ASP A 159 -10.48 16.09 -15.31
N SER A 160 -11.34 15.36 -16.01
CA SER A 160 -12.66 14.95 -15.54
C SER A 160 -12.60 13.82 -14.49
N ASN A 161 -11.49 13.10 -14.41
CA ASN A 161 -11.33 11.97 -13.49
C ASN A 161 -10.87 12.44 -12.11
N PHE A 162 -11.19 11.66 -11.11
CA PHE A 162 -10.69 11.83 -9.75
C PHE A 162 -10.39 10.47 -9.10
N LEU A 163 -9.50 10.49 -8.12
CA LEU A 163 -9.19 9.34 -7.29
C LEU A 163 -9.96 9.44 -5.97
N ASN A 164 -10.34 8.29 -5.43
CA ASN A 164 -10.73 8.19 -4.03
C ASN A 164 -10.22 6.90 -3.43
N TYR A 165 -10.21 6.80 -2.11
CA TYR A 165 -9.63 5.65 -1.43
C TYR A 165 -10.40 5.26 -0.17
N TYR A 166 -10.14 4.04 0.26
CA TYR A 166 -10.54 3.51 1.55
C TYR A 166 -9.40 2.72 2.18
N ILE A 167 -9.21 2.89 3.48
CA ILE A 167 -8.26 2.11 4.25
C ILE A 167 -9.01 1.29 5.29
N HIS A 168 -8.80 -0.01 5.27
CA HIS A 168 -9.34 -0.95 6.22
C HIS A 168 -8.33 -1.25 7.33
N ASN A 169 -8.83 -1.42 8.57
CA ASN A 169 -8.01 -1.61 9.77
C ASN A 169 -6.94 -0.52 9.89
N LYS A 170 -7.40 0.74 9.96
CA LYS A 170 -6.51 1.90 10.16
C LYS A 170 -5.66 1.75 11.40
N ALA A 171 -4.41 2.21 11.32
CA ALA A 171 -3.56 2.39 12.48
C ALA A 171 -4.16 3.47 13.41
N PRO A 172 -4.16 3.26 14.75
CA PRO A 172 -4.75 4.23 15.69
C PRO A 172 -4.14 5.63 15.61
N SER A 173 -2.86 5.73 15.21
CA SER A 173 -2.11 6.98 15.10
C SER A 173 -2.12 7.62 13.71
N SER A 174 -2.88 7.04 12.74
CA SER A 174 -2.89 7.55 11.36
C SER A 174 -4.23 7.36 10.66
N ASP A 175 -4.66 8.36 9.90
CA ASP A 175 -5.88 8.30 9.10
C ASP A 175 -5.67 7.68 7.70
N TRP A 176 -4.43 7.55 7.25
CA TRP A 176 -4.06 7.13 5.90
C TRP A 176 -3.09 5.94 5.85
N VAL A 177 -2.93 5.24 6.99
CA VAL A 177 -2.17 3.99 7.12
C VAL A 177 -3.06 2.90 7.71
N GLY A 178 -2.97 1.66 7.21
CA GLY A 178 -3.75 0.51 7.67
C GLY A 178 -3.27 -0.80 7.07
N GLN A 179 -4.15 -1.80 6.98
CA GLN A 179 -3.78 -3.15 6.51
C GLN A 179 -4.19 -3.43 5.06
N ILE A 180 -5.28 -2.80 4.60
CA ILE A 180 -5.75 -2.90 3.21
C ILE A 180 -6.05 -1.50 2.73
N ALA A 181 -5.57 -1.16 1.54
CA ALA A 181 -5.84 0.10 0.87
C ALA A 181 -6.42 -0.17 -0.51
N ALA A 182 -7.62 0.36 -0.76
CA ALA A 182 -8.24 0.34 -2.06
C ALA A 182 -8.34 1.77 -2.60
N ILE A 183 -7.90 1.98 -3.82
CA ILE A 183 -8.00 3.24 -4.56
C ILE A 183 -8.85 3.00 -5.78
N VAL A 184 -9.77 3.89 -6.09
CA VAL A 184 -10.61 3.86 -7.28
C VAL A 184 -10.40 5.12 -8.11
N GLU A 185 -10.31 4.96 -9.43
CA GLU A 185 -10.35 6.06 -10.39
C GLU A 185 -11.73 6.11 -11.02
N ILE A 186 -12.37 7.27 -10.91
CA ILE A 186 -13.73 7.51 -11.37
C ILE A 186 -13.70 8.66 -12.36
N ALA A 187 -14.35 8.48 -13.52
CA ALA A 187 -14.59 9.52 -14.49
C ALA A 187 -15.96 10.16 -14.25
N SER A 188 -16.04 11.50 -14.38
CA SER A 188 -17.28 12.25 -14.38
C SER A 188 -17.71 12.58 -15.81
N SER A 189 -19.00 12.41 -16.13
CA SER A 189 -19.57 12.75 -17.44
C SER A 189 -19.67 14.26 -17.67
N SER A 190 -19.57 15.06 -16.63
CA SER A 190 -19.48 16.52 -16.70
C SER A 190 -18.12 16.96 -16.15
N PRO A 191 -17.61 18.15 -16.57
CA PRO A 191 -16.37 18.69 -15.99
C PRO A 191 -16.49 18.70 -14.47
N SER A 192 -15.74 17.82 -13.80
CA SER A 192 -15.75 17.76 -12.34
C SER A 192 -15.01 18.96 -11.80
N PRO A 193 -15.57 19.70 -10.84
CA PRO A 193 -14.78 20.71 -10.12
C PRO A 193 -13.59 20.03 -9.45
N SER A 194 -12.48 20.73 -9.38
CA SER A 194 -11.33 20.28 -8.58
C SER A 194 -11.30 21.12 -7.30
N PRO A 195 -11.49 20.54 -6.11
CA PRO A 195 -11.72 19.11 -5.79
C PRO A 195 -13.14 18.61 -6.15
N PRO A 196 -13.34 17.28 -6.23
CA PRO A 196 -14.64 16.65 -6.46
C PRO A 196 -15.68 17.07 -5.39
N SER A 197 -16.97 16.99 -5.73
CA SER A 197 -18.03 17.31 -4.78
C SER A 197 -18.06 16.33 -3.60
N PRO A 198 -18.61 16.72 -2.43
CA PRO A 198 -18.74 15.82 -1.28
C PRO A 198 -19.50 14.52 -1.62
N ASP A 199 -20.54 14.59 -2.46
CA ASP A 199 -21.31 13.43 -2.90
C ASP A 199 -20.47 12.48 -3.76
N GLN A 200 -19.66 13.01 -4.68
CA GLN A 200 -18.74 12.23 -5.51
C GLN A 200 -17.68 11.55 -4.64
N LEU A 201 -17.17 12.25 -3.62
CA LEU A 201 -16.20 11.67 -2.68
C LEU A 201 -16.84 10.55 -1.84
N GLU A 202 -18.09 10.71 -1.38
CA GLU A 202 -18.76 9.64 -0.62
C GLU A 202 -19.02 8.40 -1.50
N ILE A 203 -19.48 8.59 -2.75
CA ILE A 203 -19.64 7.49 -3.73
C ILE A 203 -18.30 6.77 -3.94
N GLY A 204 -17.23 7.52 -4.23
CA GLY A 204 -15.91 6.94 -4.44
C GLY A 204 -15.38 6.20 -3.21
N ARG A 205 -15.59 6.73 -2.00
CA ARG A 205 -15.21 6.08 -0.75
C ARG A 205 -15.96 4.76 -0.54
N LYS A 206 -17.26 4.73 -0.77
CA LYS A 206 -18.07 3.51 -0.67
C LYS A 206 -17.66 2.47 -1.71
N LEU A 207 -17.35 2.90 -2.95
CA LEU A 207 -16.84 2.00 -3.97
C LEU A 207 -15.48 1.43 -3.59
N ALA A 208 -14.57 2.22 -3.03
CA ALA A 208 -13.29 1.74 -2.53
C ALA A 208 -13.45 0.77 -1.33
N MET A 209 -14.46 0.99 -0.47
CA MET A 209 -14.81 0.01 0.58
C MET A 209 -15.26 -1.32 -0.02
N HIS A 210 -16.08 -1.30 -1.07
CA HIS A 210 -16.49 -2.51 -1.78
C HIS A 210 -15.28 -3.24 -2.38
N VAL A 211 -14.36 -2.52 -3.05
CA VAL A 211 -13.12 -3.11 -3.59
C VAL A 211 -12.29 -3.79 -2.50
N ALA A 212 -12.14 -3.16 -1.34
CA ALA A 212 -11.40 -3.74 -0.22
C ALA A 212 -12.03 -5.05 0.30
N ALA A 213 -13.36 -5.14 0.27
CA ALA A 213 -14.10 -6.31 0.74
C ALA A 213 -14.20 -7.42 -0.31
N ALA A 214 -14.58 -7.08 -1.56
CA ALA A 214 -14.84 -8.04 -2.63
C ALA A 214 -13.56 -8.51 -3.35
N LYS A 215 -12.47 -7.72 -3.31
CA LYS A 215 -11.18 -8.00 -3.96
C LYS A 215 -11.34 -8.43 -5.43
N PRO A 216 -12.00 -7.62 -6.27
CA PRO A 216 -12.17 -7.95 -7.69
C PRO A 216 -10.81 -8.05 -8.39
N SER A 217 -10.76 -8.80 -9.49
CA SER A 217 -9.54 -8.96 -10.28
C SER A 217 -9.40 -7.92 -11.39
N TYR A 218 -10.54 -7.42 -11.90
CA TYR A 218 -10.60 -6.48 -13.02
C TYR A 218 -11.61 -5.36 -12.73
N ALA A 219 -11.37 -4.16 -13.26
CA ALA A 219 -12.33 -3.08 -13.11
C ALA A 219 -13.51 -3.24 -14.10
N THR A 220 -13.21 -3.53 -15.37
CA THR A 220 -14.20 -3.71 -16.44
C THR A 220 -13.96 -5.01 -17.22
N ILE A 221 -14.96 -5.45 -17.99
CA ILE A 221 -14.84 -6.68 -18.82
C ILE A 221 -13.74 -6.52 -19.87
N GLU A 222 -13.59 -5.33 -20.42
CA GLU A 222 -12.61 -5.01 -21.47
C GLU A 222 -11.16 -5.15 -21.00
N GLN A 223 -10.92 -5.09 -19.69
CA GLN A 223 -9.59 -5.28 -19.09
C GLN A 223 -9.20 -6.75 -18.92
N ILE A 224 -10.14 -7.69 -19.14
CA ILE A 224 -9.83 -9.12 -19.04
C ILE A 224 -9.05 -9.54 -20.29
N PRO A 225 -7.86 -10.13 -20.17
CA PRO A 225 -7.14 -10.67 -21.32
C PRO A 225 -7.99 -11.72 -22.06
N THR A 226 -8.05 -11.63 -23.39
CA THR A 226 -8.81 -12.58 -24.23
C THR A 226 -8.42 -14.02 -23.94
N SER A 227 -7.13 -14.28 -23.73
CA SER A 227 -6.61 -15.61 -23.37
C SER A 227 -7.18 -16.15 -22.05
N THR A 228 -7.49 -15.28 -21.07
CA THR A 228 -8.14 -15.69 -19.82
C THR A 228 -9.57 -16.11 -20.08
N ILE A 229 -10.33 -15.35 -20.87
CA ILE A 229 -11.71 -15.68 -21.21
C ILE A 229 -11.77 -16.99 -22.02
N GLU A 230 -10.87 -17.20 -22.97
CA GLU A 230 -10.78 -18.42 -23.76
C GLU A 230 -10.48 -19.64 -22.90
N LYS A 231 -9.51 -19.51 -21.99
CA LYS A 231 -9.14 -20.57 -21.04
C LYS A 231 -10.31 -20.93 -20.10
N GLU A 232 -11.01 -19.93 -19.57
CA GLU A 232 -12.20 -20.18 -18.74
C GLU A 232 -13.32 -20.89 -19.53
N LYS A 233 -13.56 -20.48 -20.78
CA LYS A 233 -14.51 -21.18 -21.67
C LYS A 233 -14.11 -22.63 -21.94
N GLU A 234 -12.82 -22.87 -22.19
CA GLU A 234 -12.30 -24.23 -22.40
C GLU A 234 -12.52 -25.12 -21.16
N ILE A 235 -12.18 -24.61 -19.97
CA ILE A 235 -12.42 -25.31 -18.70
C ILE A 235 -13.91 -25.61 -18.51
N MET A 236 -14.79 -24.64 -18.80
CA MET A 236 -16.25 -24.84 -18.68
C MET A 236 -16.77 -25.89 -19.67
N LEU A 237 -16.25 -25.93 -20.90
CA LEU A 237 -16.61 -26.94 -21.90
C LEU A 237 -16.11 -28.35 -21.50
N GLU A 238 -14.87 -28.42 -20.99
CA GLU A 238 -14.29 -29.68 -20.50
C GLU A 238 -15.14 -30.30 -19.38
N GLN A 239 -15.59 -29.48 -18.42
CA GLN A 239 -16.47 -29.91 -17.33
C GLN A 239 -17.83 -30.42 -17.79
N MET A 240 -18.21 -30.17 -19.03
CA MET A 240 -19.50 -30.57 -19.59
C MET A 240 -19.41 -31.70 -20.64
N LYS A 241 -18.23 -32.19 -20.98
CA LYS A 241 -18.03 -33.25 -21.99
C LYS A 241 -18.90 -34.50 -21.76
N ASP A 242 -19.11 -34.86 -20.50
CA ASP A 242 -19.87 -36.07 -20.15
C ASP A 242 -21.38 -35.84 -20.07
N THR A 243 -21.89 -34.64 -20.38
CA THR A 243 -23.31 -34.31 -20.15
C THR A 243 -24.24 -34.62 -21.32
N ASN A 244 -23.75 -35.08 -22.49
CA ASN A 244 -24.53 -35.44 -23.69
C ASN A 244 -25.64 -34.41 -24.08
N LYS A 245 -25.40 -33.11 -23.84
CA LYS A 245 -26.36 -32.03 -24.13
C LYS A 245 -26.21 -31.52 -25.57
N PRO A 246 -27.29 -31.04 -26.19
CA PRO A 246 -27.21 -30.39 -27.51
C PRO A 246 -26.28 -29.19 -27.46
N PRO A 247 -25.55 -28.86 -28.57
CA PRO A 247 -24.62 -27.75 -28.65
C PRO A 247 -25.21 -26.40 -28.23
N GLU A 248 -26.44 -26.10 -28.64
CA GLU A 248 -27.14 -24.87 -28.26
C GLU A 248 -27.40 -24.72 -26.75
N VAL A 249 -27.65 -25.85 -26.08
CA VAL A 249 -27.84 -25.89 -24.62
C VAL A 249 -26.51 -25.73 -23.91
N MET A 250 -25.43 -26.30 -24.45
CA MET A 250 -24.08 -26.14 -23.92
C MET A 250 -23.63 -24.68 -24.02
N GLU A 251 -23.86 -24.02 -25.15
CA GLU A 251 -23.53 -22.60 -25.33
C GLU A 251 -24.28 -21.69 -24.32
N LYS A 252 -25.57 -21.94 -24.10
CA LYS A 252 -26.33 -21.19 -23.08
C LYS A 252 -25.79 -21.40 -21.66
N ILE A 253 -25.35 -22.62 -21.35
CA ILE A 253 -24.74 -22.92 -20.03
C ILE A 253 -23.40 -22.24 -19.89
N VAL A 254 -22.54 -22.25 -20.93
CA VAL A 254 -21.23 -21.55 -20.93
C VAL A 254 -21.43 -20.07 -20.73
N ASN A 255 -22.37 -19.46 -21.48
CA ASN A 255 -22.68 -18.04 -21.35
C ASN A 255 -23.20 -17.68 -19.94
N GLY A 256 -24.03 -18.55 -19.35
CA GLY A 256 -24.49 -18.37 -17.97
C GLY A 256 -23.37 -18.49 -16.94
N LYS A 257 -22.44 -19.44 -17.10
CA LYS A 257 -21.25 -19.59 -16.23
C LYS A 257 -20.28 -18.40 -16.42
N LEU A 258 -20.08 -17.95 -17.67
CA LEU A 258 -19.22 -16.80 -17.94
C LEU A 258 -19.77 -15.52 -17.32
N ARG A 259 -21.09 -15.34 -17.31
CA ARG A 259 -21.72 -14.23 -16.60
C ARG A 259 -21.44 -14.27 -15.11
N LYS A 260 -21.51 -15.45 -14.47
CA LYS A 260 -21.11 -15.59 -13.05
C LYS A 260 -19.64 -15.27 -12.82
N PHE A 261 -18.77 -15.72 -13.72
CA PHE A 261 -17.35 -15.37 -13.68
C PHE A 261 -17.13 -13.85 -13.70
N TYR A 262 -17.88 -13.11 -14.53
CA TYR A 262 -17.83 -11.65 -14.55
C TYR A 262 -18.36 -11.06 -13.24
N GLU A 263 -19.49 -11.55 -12.73
CA GLU A 263 -20.07 -11.08 -11.47
C GLU A 263 -19.15 -11.34 -10.26
N GLU A 264 -18.28 -12.35 -10.31
CA GLU A 264 -17.30 -12.66 -9.26
C GLU A 264 -16.00 -11.85 -9.39
N ASN A 265 -15.53 -11.61 -10.61
CA ASN A 265 -14.18 -11.11 -10.86
C ASN A 265 -14.12 -9.65 -11.36
N VAL A 266 -15.21 -9.08 -11.89
CA VAL A 266 -15.24 -7.76 -12.51
C VAL A 266 -16.02 -6.79 -11.65
N LEU A 267 -15.35 -5.74 -11.18
CA LEU A 267 -15.90 -4.76 -10.24
C LEU A 267 -17.23 -4.13 -10.74
N GLU A 268 -17.29 -3.68 -11.98
CA GLU A 268 -18.51 -3.01 -12.49
C GLU A 268 -19.72 -3.94 -12.67
N GLU A 269 -19.50 -5.27 -12.76
CA GLU A 269 -20.55 -6.28 -12.85
C GLU A 269 -21.05 -6.78 -11.50
N GLN A 270 -20.33 -6.46 -10.42
CA GLN A 270 -20.70 -6.84 -9.05
C GLN A 270 -21.87 -5.98 -8.52
N GLY A 271 -22.63 -6.53 -7.58
CA GLY A 271 -23.57 -5.78 -6.78
C GLY A 271 -22.84 -4.94 -5.73
N HIS A 272 -23.23 -3.69 -5.56
CA HIS A 272 -22.55 -2.76 -4.63
C HIS A 272 -22.92 -3.04 -3.17
N MET A 273 -22.09 -3.82 -2.46
CA MET A 273 -22.39 -4.31 -1.10
C MET A 273 -22.59 -3.22 -0.04
N VAL A 274 -22.12 -2.00 -0.29
CA VAL A 274 -22.20 -0.88 0.66
C VAL A 274 -23.45 -0.03 0.44
N GLU A 275 -24.07 -0.14 -0.75
CA GLU A 275 -25.29 0.59 -1.06
C GLU A 275 -26.55 -0.24 -0.76
N ALA A 276 -27.63 0.46 -0.38
CA ALA A 276 -28.94 -0.16 -0.18
C ALA A 276 -29.40 -0.87 -1.48
N GLU A 277 -30.09 -2.01 -1.33
CA GLU A 277 -30.60 -2.83 -2.46
C GLU A 277 -29.52 -3.48 -3.32
N ASN A 278 -28.24 -3.31 -3.01
CA ASN A 278 -27.12 -3.93 -3.71
C ASN A 278 -27.20 -3.77 -5.26
N PRO A 279 -27.33 -2.51 -5.77
CA PRO A 279 -27.44 -2.28 -7.21
C PRO A 279 -26.15 -2.68 -7.93
N LYS A 280 -26.23 -3.06 -9.22
CA LYS A 280 -25.02 -3.25 -10.02
C LYS A 280 -24.20 -1.96 -10.07
N ILE A 281 -22.89 -2.06 -9.78
CA ILE A 281 -21.97 -0.91 -9.70
C ILE A 281 -22.00 -0.09 -10.98
N LYS A 282 -21.95 -0.74 -12.16
CA LYS A 282 -22.05 -0.07 -13.46
C LYS A 282 -23.31 0.79 -13.60
N SER A 283 -24.47 0.24 -13.24
CA SER A 283 -25.75 0.94 -13.35
C SER A 283 -25.87 2.06 -12.32
N PHE A 284 -25.39 1.81 -11.10
CA PHE A 284 -25.37 2.79 -10.02
C PHE A 284 -24.50 4.01 -10.40
N LEU A 285 -23.25 3.80 -10.80
CA LEU A 285 -22.37 4.89 -11.21
C LEU A 285 -22.95 5.69 -12.37
N LYS A 286 -23.50 5.00 -13.38
CA LYS A 286 -24.14 5.66 -14.52
C LYS A 286 -25.31 6.56 -14.11
N SER A 287 -26.12 6.15 -13.13
CA SER A 287 -27.21 6.97 -12.60
C SER A 287 -26.74 8.25 -11.91
N GLN A 288 -25.51 8.26 -11.43
CA GLN A 288 -24.86 9.41 -10.80
C GLN A 288 -24.01 10.24 -11.79
N GLY A 289 -24.07 9.94 -13.09
CA GLY A 289 -23.23 10.58 -14.12
C GLY A 289 -21.74 10.26 -13.96
N LEU A 290 -21.42 9.11 -13.38
CA LEU A 290 -20.06 8.63 -13.13
C LEU A 290 -19.80 7.33 -13.89
N SER A 291 -18.53 6.99 -14.09
CA SER A 291 -18.09 5.69 -14.60
C SER A 291 -16.78 5.26 -13.94
N LEU A 292 -16.62 3.95 -13.78
CA LEU A 292 -15.38 3.37 -13.28
C LEU A 292 -14.32 3.39 -14.38
N VAL A 293 -13.10 3.80 -14.03
CA VAL A 293 -11.94 3.75 -14.94
C VAL A 293 -11.01 2.61 -14.53
N ASN A 294 -10.59 2.61 -13.26
CA ASN A 294 -9.66 1.63 -12.75
C ASN A 294 -9.72 1.55 -11.22
N PHE A 295 -9.05 0.58 -10.65
CA PHE A 295 -8.78 0.51 -9.23
C PHE A 295 -7.39 -0.05 -8.94
N VAL A 296 -6.89 0.20 -7.74
CA VAL A 296 -5.67 -0.39 -7.19
C VAL A 296 -5.99 -0.93 -5.81
N LEU A 297 -5.59 -2.14 -5.53
CA LEU A 297 -5.78 -2.79 -4.24
C LEU A 297 -4.43 -3.25 -3.69
N HIS A 298 -4.08 -2.75 -2.51
CA HIS A 298 -2.94 -3.21 -1.74
C HIS A 298 -3.41 -3.90 -0.47
N SER A 299 -2.86 -5.06 -0.17
CA SER A 299 -3.16 -5.82 1.05
C SER A 299 -1.89 -6.47 1.56
N ILE A 300 -1.76 -6.53 2.87
CA ILE A 300 -0.66 -7.26 3.51
C ILE A 300 -0.88 -8.78 3.40
N LYS A 301 -2.13 -9.22 3.43
CA LYS A 301 -2.56 -10.65 3.32
C LYS A 301 -3.40 -10.87 2.09
#